data_76ee65161ab8e081c3f56c1e9521f0a3
#
_entry.id   76ee65161ab8e081c3f56c1e9521f0a3
#
_cell.length_a   1.000
_cell.length_b   1.000
_cell.length_c   1.000
_cell.angle_alpha   90.00
_cell.angle_beta   90.00
_cell.angle_gamma   90.00
#
_symmetry.space_group_name_H-M   'P 1'
#
loop_
_entity.id
_entity.type
_entity.pdbx_description
1 polymer ?
#
loop_
_entity_poly.entity_id
_entity_poly.type
_entity_poly.pdbx_seq_one_letter_code
_entity_poly.pdbx_strand_id
1 'polypeptide(L)'
;MITTIHLVKLSVGTSNIGDLQKWQSTKAAQGKDGLPRHVTRMWPKREKELLAGGSIYWVIKGVIQCRQKIIRFDEVVGKDGVRRCAIVLERKYTRTSPVLKRPFQGWRYLKMDKAPPDFCLLYTSDAADDRMR
;
A
#
# COMPACT_ATOMS: atom_id res chain seq x y z
N MET A 1 -2.77 -7.97 23.75
CA MET A 1 -2.81 -6.76 22.94
C MET A 1 -2.28 -7.05 21.54
N ILE A 2 -2.99 -6.61 20.50
CA ILE A 2 -2.57 -6.86 19.11
C ILE A 2 -1.64 -5.74 18.65
N THR A 3 -0.44 -6.12 18.21
CA THR A 3 0.51 -5.18 17.65
C THR A 3 0.22 -5.01 16.16
N THR A 4 0.20 -3.76 15.70
CA THR A 4 0.00 -3.47 14.28
C THR A 4 1.22 -3.86 13.46
N ILE A 5 0.99 -4.46 12.30
CA ILE A 5 2.04 -4.69 11.31
C ILE A 5 1.53 -4.20 9.95
N HIS A 6 2.45 -3.87 9.07
CA HIS A 6 2.13 -3.39 7.73
C HIS A 6 2.62 -4.35 6.66
N LEU A 7 2.23 -4.08 5.43
CA LEU A 7 2.78 -4.75 4.25
C LEU A 7 3.56 -3.74 3.42
N VAL A 8 4.52 -4.24 2.66
CA VAL A 8 5.24 -3.45 1.67
C VAL A 8 5.24 -4.22 0.36
N LYS A 9 5.00 -3.53 -0.76
CA LYS A 9 4.92 -4.15 -2.07
C LYS A 9 5.38 -3.19 -3.15
N LEU A 10 6.01 -3.76 -4.18
CA LEU A 10 6.38 -2.99 -5.37
C LEU A 10 5.13 -2.68 -6.18
N SER A 11 5.00 -1.44 -6.61
CA SER A 11 3.97 -1.03 -7.54
C SER A 11 4.51 -1.20 -8.95
N VAL A 12 4.15 -2.30 -9.58
CA VAL A 12 4.69 -2.66 -10.90
C VAL A 12 4.04 -1.81 -11.99
N GLY A 13 4.87 -1.31 -12.90
CA GLY A 13 4.37 -0.54 -14.03
C GLY A 13 4.02 0.91 -13.75
N THR A 14 4.33 1.40 -12.56
CA THR A 14 4.07 2.80 -12.19
C THR A 14 5.37 3.57 -12.08
N SER A 15 5.33 4.85 -12.41
CA SER A 15 6.48 5.75 -12.30
C SER A 15 6.33 6.76 -11.17
N ASN A 16 5.10 6.98 -10.71
CA ASN A 16 4.81 7.93 -9.65
C ASN A 16 3.49 7.58 -8.99
N ILE A 17 3.14 8.31 -7.94
CA ILE A 17 1.89 8.09 -7.20
C ILE A 17 0.68 8.31 -8.10
N GLY A 18 0.74 9.28 -9.02
CA GLY A 18 -0.35 9.55 -9.95
C GLY A 18 -0.68 8.35 -10.83
N ASP A 19 0.33 7.61 -11.27
CA ASP A 19 0.12 6.38 -12.06
C ASP A 19 -0.62 5.34 -11.25
N LEU A 20 -0.25 5.18 -9.98
CA LEU A 20 -0.92 4.24 -9.09
C LEU A 20 -2.38 4.63 -8.88
N GLN A 21 -2.65 5.92 -8.70
CA GLN A 21 -4.01 6.43 -8.56
C GLN A 21 -4.84 6.16 -9.81
N LYS A 22 -4.26 6.38 -10.99
CA LYS A 22 -4.94 6.10 -12.25
C LYS A 22 -5.32 4.62 -12.34
N TRP A 23 -4.40 3.75 -12.04
CA TRP A 23 -4.67 2.31 -12.08
C TRP A 23 -5.80 1.95 -11.12
N GLN A 24 -5.75 2.46 -9.90
CA GLN A 24 -6.73 2.12 -8.88
C GLN A 24 -8.10 2.74 -9.11
N SER A 25 -8.21 3.73 -10.00
CA SER A 25 -9.50 4.30 -10.36
C SER A 25 -10.17 3.52 -11.50
N THR A 26 -9.50 2.52 -12.07
CA THR A 26 -10.10 1.69 -13.12
C THR A 26 -11.03 0.64 -12.52
N LYS A 27 -12.00 0.19 -13.30
CA LYS A 27 -12.90 -0.89 -12.88
C LYS A 27 -12.14 -2.19 -12.63
N ALA A 28 -11.05 -2.41 -13.36
CA ALA A 28 -10.25 -3.62 -13.21
C ALA A 28 -9.60 -3.72 -11.83
N ALA A 29 -9.28 -2.57 -11.22
CA ALA A 29 -8.62 -2.53 -9.91
C ALA A 29 -9.61 -2.46 -8.75
N GLN A 30 -10.89 -2.27 -9.03
CA GLN A 30 -11.91 -2.07 -7.99
C GLN A 30 -12.86 -3.25 -7.91
N GLY A 31 -13.41 -3.47 -6.71
CA GLY A 31 -14.48 -4.42 -6.53
C GLY A 31 -15.84 -3.77 -6.71
N LYS A 32 -16.90 -4.54 -6.41
CA LYS A 32 -18.27 -4.05 -6.51
C LYS A 32 -18.55 -2.87 -5.59
N ASP A 33 -17.82 -2.77 -4.50
CA ASP A 33 -17.93 -1.68 -3.54
C ASP A 33 -17.19 -0.41 -3.98
N GLY A 34 -16.50 -0.46 -5.13
CA GLY A 34 -15.74 0.68 -5.63
C GLY A 34 -14.41 0.91 -4.95
N LEU A 35 -14.01 0.03 -4.04
CA LEU A 35 -12.73 0.15 -3.36
C LEU A 35 -11.63 -0.56 -4.15
N PRO A 36 -10.43 0.05 -4.21
CA PRO A 36 -9.31 -0.60 -4.88
C PRO A 36 -8.83 -1.80 -4.07
N ARG A 37 -8.24 -2.76 -4.76
CA ARG A 37 -7.71 -3.95 -4.12
C ARG A 37 -6.52 -4.46 -4.87
N HIS A 38 -5.65 -5.16 -4.15
CA HIS A 38 -4.52 -5.87 -4.72
C HIS A 38 -4.78 -7.36 -4.53
N VAL A 39 -4.79 -8.11 -5.63
CA VAL A 39 -5.06 -9.55 -5.59
C VAL A 39 -3.74 -10.32 -5.61
N THR A 40 -3.57 -11.23 -4.66
CA THR A 40 -2.34 -12.01 -4.53
C THR A 40 -2.68 -13.45 -4.17
N ARG A 41 -1.83 -14.38 -4.58
CA ARG A 41 -1.94 -15.78 -4.17
C ARG A 41 -1.48 -15.98 -2.73
N MET A 42 -0.64 -15.07 -2.25
CA MET A 42 -0.04 -15.20 -0.93
C MET A 42 -0.90 -14.55 0.13
N TRP A 43 -1.60 -15.39 0.90
CA TRP A 43 -2.45 -14.92 2.00
C TRP A 43 -1.59 -14.53 3.19
N PRO A 44 -1.78 -13.31 3.73
CA PRO A 44 -1.10 -12.93 4.96
C PRO A 44 -1.60 -13.77 6.13
N LYS A 45 -0.68 -14.28 6.92
CA LYS A 45 -1.04 -15.06 8.12
C LYS A 45 -1.33 -14.16 9.32
N ARG A 46 -0.81 -12.94 9.30
CA ARG A 46 -0.96 -12.00 10.41
C ARG A 46 -2.10 -11.02 10.15
N GLU A 47 -3.24 -11.55 9.71
CA GLU A 47 -4.39 -10.75 9.32
C GLU A 47 -4.87 -9.81 10.43
N LYS A 48 -4.96 -10.31 11.67
CA LYS A 48 -5.44 -9.50 12.79
C LYS A 48 -4.56 -8.29 13.02
N GLU A 49 -3.25 -8.48 12.93
CA GLU A 49 -2.30 -7.39 13.12
C GLU A 49 -2.35 -6.38 11.98
N LEU A 50 -2.57 -6.87 10.75
CA LEU A 50 -2.71 -6.01 9.58
C LEU A 50 -4.00 -5.19 9.65
N LEU A 51 -5.07 -5.77 10.16
CA LEU A 51 -6.34 -5.07 10.28
C LEU A 51 -6.42 -4.15 11.51
N ALA A 52 -5.42 -4.22 12.37
CA ALA A 52 -5.34 -3.36 13.55
C ALA A 52 -4.64 -2.04 13.24
N GLY A 53 -5.02 -1.40 12.13
CA GLY A 53 -4.45 -0.14 11.70
C GLY A 53 -3.31 -0.26 10.70
N GLY A 54 -3.11 -1.45 10.13
CA GLY A 54 -2.04 -1.67 9.16
C GLY A 54 -2.33 -1.07 7.80
N SER A 55 -1.27 -0.77 7.06
CA SER A 55 -1.34 -0.22 5.72
C SER A 55 -0.43 -1.02 4.79
N ILE A 56 -0.69 -0.89 3.48
CA ILE A 56 0.25 -1.37 2.48
C ILE A 56 1.10 -0.18 2.03
N TYR A 57 2.42 -0.34 2.11
CA TYR A 57 3.37 0.69 1.69
C TYR A 57 3.81 0.37 0.27
N TRP A 58 3.67 1.34 -0.62
CA TRP A 58 3.95 1.13 -2.04
C TRP A 58 5.35 1.61 -2.40
N VAL A 59 6.12 0.70 -3.01
CA VAL A 59 7.44 1.03 -3.55
C VAL A 59 7.27 1.38 -5.01
N ILE A 60 7.62 2.61 -5.36
CA ILE A 60 7.53 3.11 -6.73
C ILE A 60 8.95 3.52 -7.16
N LYS A 61 9.45 2.86 -8.20
CA LYS A 61 10.82 3.10 -8.70
C LYS A 61 11.88 3.02 -7.60
N GLY A 62 11.81 1.96 -6.82
CA GLY A 62 12.82 1.70 -5.79
C GLY A 62 12.69 2.52 -4.53
N VAL A 63 11.60 3.26 -4.37
CA VAL A 63 11.39 4.15 -3.21
C VAL A 63 9.99 3.96 -2.64
N ILE A 64 9.88 3.74 -1.34
CA ILE A 64 8.57 3.78 -0.68
C ILE A 64 8.11 5.24 -0.72
N GLN A 65 6.92 5.48 -1.27
CA GLN A 65 6.42 6.85 -1.47
C GLN A 65 5.06 7.13 -0.85
N CYS A 66 4.25 6.08 -0.65
CA CYS A 66 2.92 6.28 -0.07
C CYS A 66 2.42 4.99 0.55
N ARG A 67 1.36 5.11 1.33
CA ARG A 67 0.68 3.97 1.92
C ARG A 67 -0.83 4.11 1.79
N GLN A 68 -1.53 2.99 1.85
CA GLN A 68 -2.98 2.94 1.89
C GLN A 68 -3.40 2.01 3.02
N LYS A 69 -4.41 2.42 3.78
CA LYS A 69 -4.91 1.61 4.87
C LYS A 69 -5.58 0.34 4.35
N ILE A 70 -5.31 -0.78 5.00
CA ILE A 70 -5.93 -2.06 4.68
C ILE A 70 -7.28 -2.13 5.38
N ILE A 71 -8.35 -2.38 4.62
CA ILE A 71 -9.70 -2.43 5.15
C ILE A 71 -10.11 -3.85 5.52
N ARG A 72 -9.88 -4.81 4.62
CA ARG A 72 -10.24 -6.21 4.85
C ARG A 72 -9.57 -7.09 3.81
N PHE A 73 -9.69 -8.40 4.00
CA PHE A 73 -9.19 -9.40 3.05
C PHE A 73 -10.39 -10.20 2.55
N ASP A 74 -10.53 -10.31 1.23
CA ASP A 74 -11.59 -11.07 0.61
C ASP A 74 -11.02 -12.24 -0.17
N GLU A 75 -11.73 -13.36 -0.18
CA GLU A 75 -11.36 -14.50 -1.01
C GLU A 75 -11.83 -14.28 -2.44
N VAL A 76 -10.95 -14.51 -3.40
CA VAL A 76 -11.27 -14.43 -4.81
C VAL A 76 -10.82 -15.72 -5.47
N VAL A 77 -11.75 -16.40 -6.15
CA VAL A 77 -11.41 -17.60 -6.92
C VAL A 77 -11.53 -17.23 -8.40
N GLY A 78 -10.41 -17.36 -9.11
CA GLY A 78 -10.37 -17.03 -10.53
C GLY A 78 -10.99 -18.13 -11.39
N LYS A 79 -11.06 -17.86 -12.69
CA LYS A 79 -11.54 -18.85 -13.67
C LYS A 79 -10.71 -20.12 -13.69
N ASP A 80 -9.44 -20.00 -13.27
CA ASP A 80 -8.51 -21.13 -13.17
C ASP A 80 -8.73 -21.96 -11.91
N GLY A 81 -9.69 -21.59 -11.06
CA GLY A 81 -9.97 -22.29 -9.81
C GLY A 81 -8.98 -22.01 -8.69
N VAL A 82 -8.03 -21.10 -8.90
CA VAL A 82 -7.02 -20.77 -7.90
C VAL A 82 -7.58 -19.77 -6.90
N ARG A 83 -7.44 -20.10 -5.61
CA ARG A 83 -7.86 -19.25 -4.52
C ARG A 83 -6.84 -18.14 -4.30
N ARG A 84 -7.30 -16.90 -4.31
CA ARG A 84 -6.45 -15.74 -4.10
C ARG A 84 -7.03 -14.84 -3.03
N CYS A 85 -6.17 -13.98 -2.51
CA CYS A 85 -6.54 -12.99 -1.49
C CYS A 85 -6.64 -11.62 -2.15
N ALA A 86 -7.77 -10.95 -1.99
CA ALA A 86 -7.92 -9.57 -2.38
C ALA A 86 -7.68 -8.70 -1.15
N ILE A 87 -6.61 -7.94 -1.16
CA ILE A 87 -6.29 -6.99 -0.09
C ILE A 87 -7.04 -5.71 -0.42
N VAL A 88 -8.14 -5.46 0.29
CA VAL A 88 -9.01 -4.31 0.01
C VAL A 88 -8.47 -3.10 0.74
N LEU A 89 -8.34 -1.99 0.01
CA LEU A 89 -7.66 -0.79 0.47
C LEU A 89 -8.60 0.41 0.46
N GLU A 90 -8.30 1.40 1.31
CA GLU A 90 -8.95 2.69 1.21
C GLU A 90 -8.56 3.36 -0.09
N ARG A 91 -9.43 4.24 -0.59
CA ARG A 91 -9.10 5.04 -1.78
C ARG A 91 -8.05 6.10 -1.47
N LYS A 92 -8.02 6.56 -0.23
CA LYS A 92 -7.12 7.62 0.19
C LYS A 92 -5.68 7.15 0.22
N TYR A 93 -4.79 7.97 -0.30
CA TYR A 93 -3.33 7.78 -0.22
C TYR A 93 -2.76 8.69 0.83
N THR A 94 -1.83 8.15 1.60
CA THR A 94 -1.06 8.96 2.53
C THR A 94 0.39 8.92 2.05
N ARG A 95 0.95 10.08 1.72
CA ARG A 95 2.35 10.15 1.32
C ARG A 95 3.22 9.89 2.52
N THR A 96 4.35 9.21 2.28
CA THR A 96 5.32 8.92 3.33
C THR A 96 6.65 9.59 3.00
N SER A 97 7.50 9.68 4.01
CA SER A 97 8.89 10.02 3.77
C SER A 97 9.48 8.96 2.83
N PRO A 98 10.32 9.37 1.86
CA PRO A 98 10.88 8.41 0.91
C PRO A 98 11.92 7.52 1.56
N VAL A 99 11.84 6.21 1.28
CA VAL A 99 12.81 5.23 1.78
C VAL A 99 13.17 4.31 0.63
N LEU A 100 14.46 4.19 0.35
CA LEU A 100 14.94 3.29 -0.68
C LEU A 100 14.64 1.84 -0.31
N LYS A 101 14.22 1.06 -1.31
CA LYS A 101 13.87 -0.33 -1.10
C LYS A 101 14.33 -1.15 -2.30
N ARG A 102 15.08 -2.22 -2.04
CA ARG A 102 15.52 -3.11 -3.10
C ARG A 102 14.34 -3.88 -3.68
N PRO A 103 14.37 -4.23 -4.96
CA PRO A 103 13.29 -5.03 -5.55
C PRO A 103 13.12 -6.38 -4.86
N PHE A 104 11.87 -6.84 -4.78
CA PHE A 104 11.54 -8.15 -4.22
C PHE A 104 10.24 -8.60 -4.89
N GLN A 105 9.91 -9.88 -4.76
CA GLN A 105 8.69 -10.42 -5.34
C GLN A 105 7.58 -10.48 -4.29
N GLY A 106 6.34 -10.24 -4.74
CA GLY A 106 5.17 -10.30 -3.88
C GLY A 106 5.15 -9.17 -2.87
N TRP A 107 4.54 -9.43 -1.74
CA TRP A 107 4.53 -8.49 -0.63
C TRP A 107 5.39 -9.03 0.49
N ARG A 108 5.79 -8.13 1.39
CA ARG A 108 6.54 -8.49 2.59
C ARG A 108 5.89 -7.83 3.80
N TYR A 109 6.04 -8.43 4.97
CA TYR A 109 5.64 -7.75 6.19
C TYR A 109 6.58 -6.59 6.47
N LEU A 110 6.02 -5.49 6.96
CA LEU A 110 6.78 -4.31 7.33
C LEU A 110 6.43 -3.95 8.77
N LYS A 111 7.40 -4.05 9.66
CA LYS A 111 7.19 -3.73 11.07
C LYS A 111 6.98 -2.24 11.26
N MET A 112 6.23 -1.86 12.30
CA MET A 112 5.95 -0.45 12.58
C MET A 112 7.22 0.39 12.73
N ASP A 113 8.23 -0.16 13.38
CA ASP A 113 9.48 0.57 13.60
C ASP A 113 10.32 0.71 12.33
N LYS A 114 10.00 -0.04 11.29
CA LYS A 114 10.67 0.05 9.99
C LYS A 114 9.86 0.83 8.97
N ALA A 115 8.60 1.13 9.27
CA ALA A 115 7.74 1.88 8.35
C ALA A 115 8.12 3.36 8.38
N PRO A 116 8.29 4.00 7.21
CA PRO A 116 8.59 5.43 7.20
C PRO A 116 7.42 6.23 7.75
N PRO A 117 7.71 7.37 8.38
CA PRO A 117 6.63 8.24 8.86
C PRO A 117 5.89 8.87 7.69
N ASP A 118 4.68 9.32 7.96
CA ASP A 118 3.91 10.04 6.96
C ASP A 118 4.61 11.35 6.63
N PHE A 119 4.53 11.73 5.35
CA PHE A 119 5.10 13.00 4.93
C PHE A 119 4.24 14.12 5.46
N CYS A 120 4.81 14.93 6.35
CA CYS A 120 4.06 15.99 7.01
C CYS A 120 4.35 17.33 6.34
N LEU A 121 3.36 17.89 5.69
CA LEU A 121 3.50 19.17 5.00
C LEU A 121 3.72 20.32 5.97
N LEU A 122 3.42 20.13 7.25
CA LEU A 122 3.66 21.18 8.24
C LEU A 122 5.13 21.52 8.38
N TYR A 123 6.01 20.55 8.08
CA TYR A 123 7.46 20.80 8.14
C TYR A 123 7.99 21.51 6.92
N THR A 124 7.22 21.51 5.84
CA THR A 124 7.68 22.08 4.58
C THR A 124 7.08 23.44 4.31
N SER A 125 6.11 23.78 5.07
CA SER A 125 5.51 25.08 4.91
C SER A 125 6.43 26.12 5.41
N ASP A 126 7.19 25.81 5.58
CA ASP A 126 7.96 26.59 5.81
C ASP A 126 8.89 26.47 5.10
N ALA A 127 8.52 25.89 5.22
CA ALA A 127 9.17 25.81 4.59
C ALA A 127 9.35 25.75 3.94
N ALA A 128 9.39 25.50 4.04
CA ALA A 128 9.64 25.47 3.12
C ALA A 128 9.74 25.38 2.51
N ASP A 129 9.89 25.35 2.70
CA ASP A 129 10.11 25.39 1.94
C ASP A 129 10.30 25.21 1.38
N ASP A 130 10.43 25.11 1.59
CA ASP A 130 10.76 24.99 0.92
C ASP A 130 10.92 24.71 0.33
N ARG A 131 11.22 24.77 0.19
CA ARG A 131 11.57 24.48 -0.44
C ARG A 131 11.63 24.01 -1.14
N MET A 132 11.61 23.77 -1.07
CA MET A 132 11.72 23.38 -1.59
C MET A 132 11.73 23.53 -2.41
N ARG A 133 11.97 23.80 -2.40
CA ARG A 133 12.15 23.95 -3.03
C ARG A 133 12.56 23.88 -3.58
#